data_510da6f75c0f58f7cdbfb0aa825dd528
#
_entry.id   510da6f75c0f58f7cdbfb0aa825dd528
#
_cell.length_a   1.000
_cell.length_b   1.000
_cell.length_c   1.000
_cell.angle_alpha   90.00
_cell.angle_beta   90.00
_cell.angle_gamma   90.00
#
_symmetry.space_group_name_H-M   'P 1'
#
loop_
_entity.id
_entity.type
_entity.pdbx_description
1 polymer ?
#
loop_
_entity_poly.entity_id
_entity_poly.type
_entity_poly.pdbx_seq_one_letter_code
_entity_poly.pdbx_strand_id
1 'polypeptide(L)'
;MLSDSMQKGSIILKSLTMKYFLIILSAILTLRLNAKEVIIDFNNPANFYKGYLFCNGVEGKALDISAAAYYRAPLPVNQIDSTDMSGSFSIGIWVKSADTYNGLKPLVTNKKSPEMKDAGFMVATQENGSWAVYFTDGKNWQWDYKPTVKRQPINDGKWHFLAITHFAEKQEMKMYYDGKNVATYCTNGNVNLATSNPLLLGNKADEQWHSFNGMLDNFSFADRIKSDAEIAEEYFRYTGIRQEEILPEFTPDINLMGFNIFHGGHELGEQVGVNRVVDVIKASGADIIGMIETYGAGPEIADALGYHFYLRSSNLSIMSKYPIEQTWDMFQPFNTCAATIRISKTQTINYVNLWLDYRPITDDQVKARIPASEVEAEELPTRYKELTTILKDMQPFFDQKDVPLFVSGDFNSGSHLDWTEKAKHLFEGYAVKWPTSILMLEKGFKDSYRELYPDPVKYPCLTWSPMSKLDIQYRIDFIYYMGKNVKVTESKMIDQHPVRFPSDHAAMISTFKFKK
;
A
#
# COMPACT_ATOMS: atom_id res chain seq x y z
N MET A 1 11.49 15.19 -55.19
CA MET A 1 12.66 14.77 -54.39
C MET A 1 12.47 14.88 -52.86
N LEU A 2 11.57 15.70 -52.35
CA LEU A 2 11.32 15.82 -50.88
C LEU A 2 10.35 14.77 -50.31
N SER A 3 9.49 14.17 -51.13
CA SER A 3 8.53 13.14 -50.66
C SER A 3 9.15 11.75 -50.43
N ASP A 4 10.19 11.40 -51.21
CA ASP A 4 10.86 10.11 -51.12
C ASP A 4 11.77 9.97 -49.88
N SER A 5 12.30 11.09 -49.37
CA SER A 5 13.18 11.08 -48.20
C SER A 5 12.39 10.90 -46.88
N MET A 6 11.17 11.45 -46.81
CA MET A 6 10.28 11.26 -45.65
C MET A 6 9.72 9.83 -45.55
N GLN A 7 9.42 9.18 -46.67
CA GLN A 7 8.93 7.81 -46.66
C GLN A 7 10.03 6.80 -46.28
N LYS A 8 11.29 7.02 -46.71
CA LYS A 8 12.43 6.18 -46.31
C LYS A 8 12.79 6.34 -44.84
N GLY A 9 12.71 7.57 -44.29
CA GLY A 9 12.93 7.83 -42.86
C GLY A 9 11.90 7.13 -41.94
N SER A 10 10.62 7.11 -42.34
CA SER A 10 9.55 6.44 -41.61
C SER A 10 9.67 4.91 -41.62
N ILE A 11 10.15 4.35 -42.71
CA ILE A 11 10.37 2.87 -42.84
C ILE A 11 11.59 2.43 -42.02
N ILE A 12 12.66 3.24 -41.98
CA ILE A 12 13.84 2.94 -41.18
C ILE A 12 13.52 3.06 -39.67
N LEU A 13 12.74 4.06 -39.25
CA LEU A 13 12.32 4.22 -37.85
C LEU A 13 11.42 3.06 -37.37
N LYS A 14 10.47 2.61 -38.20
CA LYS A 14 9.62 1.45 -37.90
C LYS A 14 10.43 0.14 -37.87
N SER A 15 11.44 -0.01 -38.72
CA SER A 15 12.32 -1.18 -38.71
C SER A 15 13.23 -1.23 -37.49
N LEU A 16 13.73 -0.06 -37.01
CA LEU A 16 14.52 0.00 -35.77
C LEU A 16 13.66 -0.29 -34.53
N THR A 17 12.49 0.32 -34.41
CA THR A 17 11.57 0.05 -33.28
C THR A 17 11.15 -1.42 -33.24
N MET A 18 10.87 -2.05 -34.37
CA MET A 18 10.51 -3.46 -34.42
C MET A 18 11.69 -4.39 -34.10
N LYS A 19 12.94 -4.04 -34.49
CA LYS A 19 14.15 -4.77 -34.08
C LYS A 19 14.41 -4.66 -32.57
N TYR A 20 14.29 -3.48 -31.98
CA TYR A 20 14.42 -3.33 -30.53
C TYR A 20 13.32 -4.04 -29.76
N PHE A 21 12.09 -4.01 -30.26
CA PHE A 21 10.97 -4.75 -29.67
C PHE A 21 11.19 -6.27 -29.72
N LEU A 22 11.71 -6.80 -30.85
CA LEU A 22 12.06 -8.22 -30.99
C LEU A 22 13.27 -8.62 -30.13
N ILE A 23 14.25 -7.74 -29.94
CA ILE A 23 15.40 -7.99 -29.07
C ILE A 23 14.96 -8.00 -27.60
N ILE A 24 14.10 -7.06 -27.21
CA ILE A 24 13.53 -7.01 -25.84
C ILE A 24 12.64 -8.23 -25.60
N LEU A 25 11.79 -8.59 -26.55
CA LEU A 25 10.94 -9.78 -26.46
C LEU A 25 11.77 -11.07 -26.39
N SER A 26 12.84 -11.17 -27.16
CA SER A 26 13.80 -12.28 -27.13
C SER A 26 14.58 -12.32 -25.82
N ALA A 27 15.00 -11.19 -25.27
CA ALA A 27 15.68 -11.11 -23.98
C ALA A 27 14.73 -11.49 -22.82
N ILE A 28 13.49 -11.04 -22.87
CA ILE A 28 12.45 -11.41 -21.89
C ILE A 28 12.13 -12.92 -22.00
N LEU A 29 12.05 -13.45 -23.21
CA LEU A 29 11.81 -14.90 -23.43
C LEU A 29 13.00 -15.74 -22.97
N THR A 30 14.24 -15.29 -23.19
CA THR A 30 15.47 -15.98 -22.74
C THR A 30 15.64 -15.90 -21.21
N LEU A 31 15.26 -14.81 -20.59
CA LEU A 31 15.22 -14.70 -19.13
C LEU A 31 14.16 -15.63 -18.51
N ARG A 32 13.00 -15.79 -19.15
CA ARG A 32 11.99 -16.77 -18.72
C ARG A 32 12.43 -18.24 -18.87
N LEU A 33 13.23 -18.54 -19.86
CA LEU A 33 13.72 -19.92 -20.14
C LEU A 33 14.83 -20.38 -19.19
N ASN A 34 15.45 -19.46 -18.40
CA ASN A 34 16.52 -19.78 -17.47
C ASN A 34 16.13 -19.55 -15.99
N ALA A 35 14.90 -19.14 -15.70
CA ALA A 35 14.45 -18.95 -14.33
C ALA A 35 14.37 -20.31 -13.63
N LYS A 36 14.95 -20.37 -12.42
CA LYS A 36 14.85 -21.53 -11.56
C LYS A 36 13.43 -21.57 -10.95
N GLU A 37 12.70 -22.63 -11.27
CA GLU A 37 11.41 -22.90 -10.63
C GLU A 37 11.49 -24.21 -9.86
N VAL A 38 11.04 -24.21 -8.62
CA VAL A 38 10.99 -25.38 -7.74
C VAL A 38 9.56 -25.55 -7.27
N ILE A 39 9.01 -26.73 -7.46
CA ILE A 39 7.71 -27.13 -6.91
C ILE A 39 7.96 -28.34 -6.00
N ILE A 40 7.48 -28.27 -4.77
CA ILE A 40 7.43 -29.40 -3.85
C ILE A 40 5.96 -29.77 -3.68
N ASP A 41 5.54 -30.75 -4.46
CA ASP A 41 4.31 -31.48 -4.21
C ASP A 41 4.61 -32.65 -3.25
N PHE A 42 3.69 -33.06 -2.49
CA PHE A 42 3.86 -34.19 -1.56
C PHE A 42 3.27 -35.49 -2.11
N ASN A 43 3.02 -35.56 -3.43
CA ASN A 43 2.33 -36.66 -4.10
C ASN A 43 3.09 -37.99 -4.06
N ASN A 44 4.42 -37.93 -3.87
CA ASN A 44 5.23 -39.12 -3.67
C ASN A 44 5.91 -39.11 -2.28
N PRO A 45 5.24 -39.62 -1.22
CA PRO A 45 5.78 -39.68 0.14
C PRO A 45 7.13 -40.39 0.27
N ALA A 46 7.46 -41.30 -0.67
CA ALA A 46 8.75 -42.02 -0.66
C ALA A 46 9.97 -41.11 -0.87
N ASN A 47 9.78 -39.92 -1.42
CA ASN A 47 10.83 -38.91 -1.61
C ASN A 47 11.21 -38.19 -0.32
N PHE A 48 10.45 -38.39 0.76
CA PHE A 48 10.62 -37.70 2.02
C PHE A 48 11.07 -38.66 3.14
N TYR A 49 11.59 -38.08 4.22
CA TYR A 49 11.98 -38.86 5.39
C TYR A 49 10.77 -39.63 5.98
N LYS A 50 10.97 -40.89 6.33
CA LYS A 50 9.91 -41.81 6.80
C LYS A 50 9.13 -41.34 8.05
N GLY A 51 9.62 -40.33 8.74
CA GLY A 51 8.96 -39.76 9.91
C GLY A 51 7.84 -38.75 9.60
N TYR A 52 7.76 -38.23 8.37
CA TYR A 52 6.70 -37.32 7.97
C TYR A 52 5.39 -38.08 7.73
N LEU A 53 4.27 -37.44 8.08
CA LEU A 53 2.93 -37.93 7.78
C LEU A 53 2.33 -37.17 6.61
N PHE A 54 1.46 -37.86 5.86
CA PHE A 54 0.82 -37.31 4.67
C PHE A 54 -0.68 -37.59 4.74
N CYS A 55 -1.45 -36.59 4.32
CA CYS A 55 -2.90 -36.67 4.20
C CYS A 55 -3.35 -36.35 2.78
N ASN A 56 -4.65 -36.17 2.54
CA ASN A 56 -5.15 -35.66 1.27
C ASN A 56 -4.89 -34.16 1.16
N GLY A 57 -4.25 -33.78 0.05
CA GLY A 57 -3.87 -32.40 -0.26
C GLY A 57 -4.95 -31.61 -1.00
N VAL A 58 -4.60 -30.42 -1.46
CA VAL A 58 -5.39 -29.66 -2.44
C VAL A 58 -5.38 -30.42 -3.78
N GLU A 59 -4.26 -31.08 -4.07
CA GLU A 59 -4.14 -32.06 -5.12
C GLU A 59 -3.29 -33.25 -4.61
N GLY A 60 -3.79 -34.49 -4.71
CA GLY A 60 -3.06 -35.68 -4.30
C GLY A 60 -2.77 -35.73 -2.79
N LYS A 61 -1.50 -35.58 -2.39
CA LYS A 61 -1.03 -35.67 -1.01
C LYS A 61 -0.47 -34.34 -0.51
N ALA A 62 -0.67 -34.06 0.78
CA ALA A 62 -0.14 -32.93 1.53
C ALA A 62 0.70 -33.39 2.72
N LEU A 63 1.62 -32.57 3.16
CA LEU A 63 2.39 -32.73 4.40
C LEU A 63 1.48 -32.44 5.60
N ASP A 64 1.31 -33.43 6.49
CA ASP A 64 0.54 -33.30 7.73
C ASP A 64 1.48 -32.97 8.91
N ILE A 65 1.38 -31.75 9.42
CA ILE A 65 2.13 -31.28 10.60
C ILE A 65 1.17 -31.04 11.78
N SER A 66 -0.03 -31.59 11.72
CA SER A 66 -1.03 -31.41 12.77
C SER A 66 -0.58 -31.98 14.12
N ALA A 67 -1.32 -31.67 15.18
CA ALA A 67 -1.05 -32.16 16.53
C ALA A 67 -1.01 -33.68 16.63
N ALA A 68 -1.70 -34.38 15.73
CA ALA A 68 -1.71 -35.83 15.62
C ALA A 68 -0.43 -36.40 14.97
N ALA A 69 0.35 -35.59 14.26
CA ALA A 69 1.55 -36.04 13.61
C ALA A 69 2.67 -36.35 14.64
N TYR A 70 3.29 -37.52 14.53
CA TYR A 70 4.36 -37.93 15.41
C TYR A 70 5.64 -37.12 15.20
N TYR A 71 5.97 -36.81 13.94
CA TYR A 71 7.17 -36.08 13.57
C TYR A 71 6.81 -34.68 13.03
N ARG A 72 7.25 -33.66 13.76
CA ARG A 72 6.94 -32.25 13.48
C ARG A 72 8.17 -31.42 13.16
N ALA A 73 9.26 -32.05 12.73
CA ALA A 73 10.45 -31.30 12.33
C ALA A 73 10.14 -30.50 11.07
N PRO A 74 10.81 -29.32 10.93
CA PRO A 74 10.72 -28.55 9.70
C PRO A 74 11.25 -29.35 8.52
N LEU A 75 10.63 -29.15 7.35
CA LEU A 75 11.12 -29.71 6.10
C LEU A 75 12.07 -28.70 5.42
N PRO A 76 13.37 -28.97 5.32
CA PRO A 76 14.29 -28.11 4.58
C PRO A 76 14.04 -28.24 3.08
N VAL A 77 14.00 -27.10 2.39
CA VAL A 77 13.90 -27.02 0.92
C VAL A 77 15.30 -26.96 0.33
N ASN A 78 15.93 -28.12 0.20
CA ASN A 78 17.33 -28.24 -0.23
C ASN A 78 17.57 -27.86 -1.71
N GLN A 79 16.50 -27.71 -2.49
CA GLN A 79 16.58 -27.31 -3.91
C GLN A 79 16.78 -25.80 -4.09
N ILE A 80 16.63 -25.02 -3.01
CA ILE A 80 16.72 -23.56 -3.02
C ILE A 80 17.92 -23.16 -2.15
N ASP A 81 18.90 -22.52 -2.78
CA ASP A 81 20.04 -21.94 -2.09
C ASP A 81 19.69 -20.55 -1.55
N SER A 82 20.39 -20.13 -0.50
CA SER A 82 20.17 -18.79 0.07
C SER A 82 20.38 -17.67 -0.95
N THR A 83 21.29 -17.84 -1.91
CA THR A 83 21.57 -16.88 -2.98
C THR A 83 20.40 -16.69 -3.95
N ASP A 84 19.50 -17.67 -4.10
CA ASP A 84 18.30 -17.57 -4.93
C ASP A 84 17.35 -16.48 -4.43
N MET A 85 17.43 -16.07 -3.17
CA MET A 85 16.61 -15.04 -2.53
C MET A 85 17.33 -13.70 -2.37
N SER A 86 18.47 -13.51 -3.01
CA SER A 86 19.22 -12.24 -2.96
C SER A 86 18.66 -11.15 -3.87
N GLY A 87 17.89 -11.54 -4.88
CA GLY A 87 17.24 -10.68 -5.86
C GLY A 87 15.72 -10.78 -5.82
N SER A 88 15.12 -10.71 -6.99
CA SER A 88 13.67 -10.85 -7.17
C SER A 88 13.25 -12.30 -7.15
N PHE A 89 12.20 -12.64 -6.41
CA PHE A 89 11.67 -14.01 -6.32
C PHE A 89 10.16 -14.04 -6.04
N SER A 90 9.58 -15.20 -6.20
CA SER A 90 8.18 -15.49 -5.86
C SER A 90 8.06 -16.81 -5.10
N ILE A 91 7.19 -16.83 -4.09
CA ILE A 91 6.88 -18.03 -3.30
C ILE A 91 5.37 -18.18 -3.21
N GLY A 92 4.90 -19.43 -3.33
CA GLY A 92 3.52 -19.82 -3.07
C GLY A 92 3.47 -21.06 -2.18
N ILE A 93 2.43 -21.15 -1.34
CA ILE A 93 2.17 -22.33 -0.50
C ILE A 93 0.68 -22.46 -0.22
N TRP A 94 0.19 -23.71 -0.26
CA TRP A 94 -1.14 -24.04 0.22
C TRP A 94 -1.09 -24.42 1.69
N VAL A 95 -2.02 -23.87 2.46
CA VAL A 95 -2.13 -24.08 3.90
C VAL A 95 -3.54 -24.44 4.28
N LYS A 96 -3.70 -25.38 5.23
CA LYS A 96 -4.99 -25.73 5.84
C LYS A 96 -4.80 -25.95 7.33
N SER A 97 -5.60 -25.26 8.15
CA SER A 97 -5.66 -25.47 9.59
C SER A 97 -7.09 -25.30 10.10
N ALA A 98 -7.43 -26.00 11.17
CA ALA A 98 -8.64 -25.78 11.96
C ALA A 98 -8.27 -25.35 13.40
N ASP A 99 -6.99 -25.08 13.66
CA ASP A 99 -6.49 -24.71 14.98
C ASP A 99 -6.71 -23.21 15.22
N THR A 100 -7.54 -22.90 16.20
CA THR A 100 -7.86 -21.53 16.61
C THR A 100 -6.76 -20.87 17.43
N TYR A 101 -5.72 -21.63 17.84
CA TYR A 101 -4.66 -21.18 18.75
C TYR A 101 -3.25 -21.38 18.19
N ASN A 102 -3.09 -21.34 16.87
CA ASN A 102 -1.78 -21.52 16.29
C ASN A 102 -0.76 -20.46 16.78
N GLY A 103 -1.20 -19.25 17.11
CA GLY A 103 -0.32 -18.17 17.45
C GLY A 103 0.63 -17.84 16.28
N LEU A 104 1.80 -17.32 16.56
CA LEU A 104 2.82 -17.06 15.56
C LEU A 104 3.63 -18.34 15.27
N LYS A 105 3.29 -19.06 14.20
CA LYS A 105 3.93 -20.30 13.75
C LYS A 105 4.39 -20.16 12.31
N PRO A 106 5.67 -20.35 12.01
CA PRO A 106 6.16 -20.32 10.64
C PRO A 106 5.56 -21.39 9.75
N LEU A 107 5.13 -20.96 8.55
CA LEU A 107 4.71 -21.82 7.44
C LEU A 107 5.86 -22.00 6.44
N VAL A 108 6.50 -20.88 6.08
CA VAL A 108 7.68 -20.83 5.21
C VAL A 108 8.63 -19.78 5.78
N THR A 109 9.89 -20.13 6.00
CA THR A 109 10.85 -19.16 6.58
C THR A 109 12.31 -19.51 6.28
N ASN A 110 13.14 -18.48 6.13
CA ASN A 110 14.59 -18.56 6.24
C ASN A 110 15.11 -17.72 7.42
N LYS A 111 14.22 -17.26 8.33
CA LYS A 111 14.55 -16.56 9.58
C LYS A 111 14.60 -17.54 10.75
N LYS A 112 15.41 -17.21 11.77
CA LYS A 112 15.44 -17.95 13.05
C LYS A 112 14.38 -17.45 14.02
N SER A 113 14.04 -16.16 13.98
CA SER A 113 13.06 -15.53 14.86
C SER A 113 12.32 -14.40 14.12
N PRO A 114 11.18 -13.89 14.64
CA PRO A 114 10.50 -12.73 14.07
C PRO A 114 11.24 -11.42 14.30
N GLU A 115 12.30 -11.45 15.11
CA GLU A 115 13.02 -10.25 15.50
C GLU A 115 13.71 -9.56 14.32
N MET A 116 13.81 -8.25 14.38
CA MET A 116 14.42 -7.42 13.34
C MET A 116 15.86 -7.81 13.03
N LYS A 117 16.64 -8.17 14.04
CA LYS A 117 18.07 -8.55 13.89
C LYS A 117 18.30 -9.81 13.03
N ASP A 118 17.29 -10.64 12.85
CA ASP A 118 17.38 -11.85 12.03
C ASP A 118 16.90 -11.56 10.60
N ALA A 119 17.85 -11.33 9.68
CA ALA A 119 17.55 -11.09 8.26
C ALA A 119 16.74 -12.24 7.63
N GLY A 120 16.02 -11.92 6.55
CA GLY A 120 15.22 -12.86 5.80
C GLY A 120 13.73 -12.57 5.88
N PHE A 121 12.93 -13.58 5.54
CA PHE A 121 11.47 -13.49 5.58
C PHE A 121 10.83 -14.68 6.28
N MET A 122 9.57 -14.49 6.67
CA MET A 122 8.75 -15.49 7.29
C MET A 122 7.29 -15.30 6.89
N VAL A 123 6.68 -16.32 6.33
CA VAL A 123 5.23 -16.45 6.22
C VAL A 123 4.78 -17.29 7.40
N ALA A 124 3.84 -16.81 8.20
CA ALA A 124 3.44 -17.43 9.45
C ALA A 124 1.93 -17.32 9.71
N THR A 125 1.47 -18.01 10.74
CA THR A 125 0.12 -17.83 11.31
C THR A 125 0.10 -16.65 12.27
N GLN A 126 -1.08 -16.16 12.62
CA GLN A 126 -1.33 -15.19 13.70
C GLN A 126 -2.24 -15.79 14.79
N GLU A 127 -2.26 -15.16 15.98
CA GLU A 127 -3.16 -15.50 17.07
C GLU A 127 -4.64 -15.30 16.72
N ASN A 128 -4.93 -14.34 15.83
CA ASN A 128 -6.29 -14.05 15.39
C ASN A 128 -6.85 -15.06 14.38
N GLY A 129 -6.07 -16.06 13.95
CA GLY A 129 -6.49 -17.09 12.98
C GLY A 129 -6.25 -16.72 11.51
N SER A 130 -5.63 -15.58 11.25
CA SER A 130 -5.15 -15.17 9.93
C SER A 130 -3.67 -15.53 9.76
N TRP A 131 -3.04 -15.02 8.73
CA TRP A 131 -1.63 -15.20 8.42
C TRP A 131 -0.84 -13.91 8.60
N ALA A 132 0.47 -14.00 8.59
CA ALA A 132 1.36 -12.84 8.64
C ALA A 132 2.57 -13.04 7.74
N VAL A 133 3.16 -11.94 7.30
CA VAL A 133 4.48 -11.91 6.66
C VAL A 133 5.38 -10.98 7.44
N TYR A 134 6.58 -11.45 7.75
CA TYR A 134 7.66 -10.65 8.33
C TYR A 134 8.84 -10.69 7.39
N PHE A 135 9.44 -9.55 7.11
CA PHE A 135 10.68 -9.49 6.33
C PHE A 135 11.56 -8.33 6.81
N THR A 136 12.86 -8.53 6.74
CA THR A 136 13.85 -7.58 7.27
C THR A 136 15.22 -7.79 6.65
N ASP A 137 15.98 -6.70 6.54
CA ASP A 137 17.41 -6.75 6.19
C ASP A 137 18.32 -7.15 7.36
N GLY A 138 17.74 -7.35 8.54
CA GLY A 138 18.48 -7.68 9.77
C GLY A 138 19.24 -6.51 10.39
N LYS A 139 19.03 -5.27 9.93
CA LYS A 139 19.76 -4.08 10.38
C LYS A 139 18.85 -2.93 10.76
N ASN A 140 18.21 -2.32 9.75
CA ASN A 140 17.52 -1.04 9.90
C ASN A 140 16.02 -1.14 9.64
N TRP A 141 15.57 -2.17 8.93
CA TRP A 141 14.21 -2.23 8.41
C TRP A 141 13.57 -3.56 8.76
N GLN A 142 12.38 -3.47 9.33
CA GLN A 142 11.48 -4.60 9.50
C GLN A 142 10.11 -4.18 9.01
N TRP A 143 9.51 -5.04 8.20
CA TRP A 143 8.14 -4.91 7.75
C TRP A 143 7.35 -6.11 8.21
N ASP A 144 6.13 -5.87 8.61
CA ASP A 144 5.17 -6.91 8.90
C ASP A 144 3.82 -6.61 8.22
N TYR A 145 3.23 -7.65 7.67
CA TYR A 145 1.87 -7.65 7.16
C TYR A 145 1.03 -8.54 8.04
N LYS A 146 0.01 -7.99 8.68
CA LYS A 146 -0.86 -8.65 9.65
C LYS A 146 -2.32 -8.33 9.38
N PRO A 147 -2.97 -9.03 8.42
CA PRO A 147 -4.39 -8.85 8.16
C PRO A 147 -5.26 -9.43 9.27
N THR A 148 -6.57 -9.27 9.14
CA THR A 148 -7.54 -9.85 10.05
C THR A 148 -8.07 -11.19 9.56
N VAL A 149 -8.66 -11.97 10.45
CA VAL A 149 -9.37 -13.19 10.11
C VAL A 149 -10.67 -12.94 9.34
N LYS A 150 -11.11 -11.69 9.25
CA LYS A 150 -12.41 -11.35 8.66
C LYS A 150 -12.50 -11.70 7.17
N ARG A 151 -11.39 -11.50 6.43
CA ARG A 151 -11.31 -11.77 4.99
C ARG A 151 -10.18 -12.73 4.62
N GLN A 152 -9.24 -12.93 5.50
CA GLN A 152 -8.05 -13.74 5.25
C GLN A 152 -7.84 -14.78 6.36
N PRO A 153 -8.87 -15.59 6.70
CA PRO A 153 -8.71 -16.69 7.63
C PRO A 153 -7.84 -17.79 7.03
N ILE A 154 -7.03 -18.45 7.86
CA ILE A 154 -6.34 -19.70 7.49
C ILE A 154 -6.63 -20.83 8.48
N ASN A 155 -7.54 -20.59 9.42
CA ASN A 155 -7.94 -21.52 10.49
C ASN A 155 -9.39 -22.02 10.38
N ASP A 156 -10.03 -21.86 9.22
CA ASP A 156 -11.42 -22.23 8.97
C ASP A 156 -11.58 -23.69 8.47
N GLY A 157 -10.50 -24.46 8.45
CA GLY A 157 -10.47 -25.85 8.01
C GLY A 157 -10.48 -26.03 6.49
N LYS A 158 -10.33 -24.97 5.72
CA LYS A 158 -10.23 -25.01 4.25
C LYS A 158 -8.78 -24.83 3.78
N TRP A 159 -8.54 -25.17 2.53
CA TRP A 159 -7.29 -24.87 1.87
C TRP A 159 -7.27 -23.43 1.40
N HIS A 160 -6.18 -22.70 1.75
CA HIS A 160 -5.91 -21.34 1.30
C HIS A 160 -4.55 -21.28 0.62
N PHE A 161 -4.45 -20.47 -0.41
CA PHE A 161 -3.22 -20.22 -1.13
C PHE A 161 -2.61 -18.89 -0.68
N LEU A 162 -1.42 -18.95 -0.09
CA LEU A 162 -0.65 -17.79 0.32
C LEU A 162 0.54 -17.63 -0.61
N ALA A 163 0.76 -16.42 -1.12
CA ALA A 163 1.94 -16.14 -1.92
C ALA A 163 2.55 -14.77 -1.59
N ILE A 164 3.85 -14.66 -1.84
CA ILE A 164 4.61 -13.42 -1.78
C ILE A 164 5.44 -13.28 -3.05
N THR A 165 5.62 -12.04 -3.52
CA THR A 165 6.60 -11.72 -4.55
C THR A 165 7.48 -10.57 -4.06
N HIS A 166 8.80 -10.73 -4.16
CA HIS A 166 9.79 -9.70 -3.84
C HIS A 166 10.40 -9.19 -5.14
N PHE A 167 10.08 -7.95 -5.50
CA PHE A 167 10.63 -7.28 -6.69
C PHE A 167 11.75 -6.32 -6.27
N ALA A 168 12.99 -6.83 -6.22
CA ALA A 168 14.14 -6.09 -5.71
C ALA A 168 14.38 -4.78 -6.46
N GLU A 169 14.29 -4.76 -7.79
CA GLU A 169 14.54 -3.59 -8.64
C GLU A 169 13.52 -2.47 -8.44
N LYS A 170 12.25 -2.82 -8.12
CA LYS A 170 11.20 -1.86 -7.77
C LYS A 170 11.10 -1.60 -6.29
N GLN A 171 11.85 -2.32 -5.48
CA GLN A 171 11.77 -2.23 -4.02
C GLN A 171 10.33 -2.50 -3.52
N GLU A 172 9.70 -3.54 -4.05
CA GLU A 172 8.32 -3.91 -3.72
C GLU A 172 8.22 -5.35 -3.21
N MET A 173 7.38 -5.52 -2.20
CA MET A 173 6.90 -6.82 -1.75
C MET A 173 5.38 -6.85 -1.92
N LYS A 174 4.87 -7.84 -2.64
CA LYS A 174 3.42 -8.06 -2.74
C LYS A 174 3.02 -9.31 -1.97
N MET A 175 1.88 -9.23 -1.31
CA MET A 175 1.23 -10.32 -0.59
C MET A 175 -0.06 -10.71 -1.30
N TYR A 176 -0.28 -12.04 -1.39
CA TYR A 176 -1.45 -12.60 -2.07
C TYR A 176 -2.15 -13.62 -1.17
N TYR A 177 -3.46 -13.54 -1.16
CA TYR A 177 -4.34 -14.50 -0.49
C TYR A 177 -5.36 -15.03 -1.49
N ASP A 178 -5.42 -16.35 -1.64
CA ASP A 178 -6.31 -17.04 -2.57
C ASP A 178 -6.26 -16.47 -4.00
N GLY A 179 -5.04 -16.22 -4.50
CA GLY A 179 -4.79 -15.72 -5.85
C GLY A 179 -4.98 -14.21 -6.07
N LYS A 180 -5.41 -13.45 -5.04
CA LYS A 180 -5.57 -11.99 -5.10
C LYS A 180 -4.42 -11.26 -4.43
N ASN A 181 -3.93 -10.18 -5.05
CA ASN A 181 -3.07 -9.21 -4.36
C ASN A 181 -3.88 -8.49 -3.27
N VAL A 182 -3.46 -8.64 -2.02
CA VAL A 182 -4.11 -8.04 -0.83
C VAL A 182 -3.30 -6.89 -0.26
N ALA A 183 -2.00 -6.84 -0.53
CA ALA A 183 -1.15 -5.72 -0.13
C ALA A 183 0.10 -5.62 -1.01
N THR A 184 0.55 -4.38 -1.22
CA THR A 184 1.84 -4.04 -1.83
C THR A 184 2.60 -3.15 -0.87
N TYR A 185 3.84 -3.51 -0.56
CA TYR A 185 4.72 -2.75 0.33
C TYR A 185 5.93 -2.23 -0.43
N CYS A 186 6.26 -0.97 -0.23
CA CYS A 186 7.56 -0.45 -0.61
C CYS A 186 8.60 -0.85 0.45
N THR A 187 9.71 -1.46 0.02
CA THR A 187 10.78 -1.88 0.93
C THR A 187 11.79 -0.77 1.25
N ASN A 188 11.65 0.41 0.60
CA ASN A 188 12.48 1.60 0.82
C ASN A 188 14.00 1.33 0.74
N GLY A 189 14.40 0.51 -0.21
CA GLY A 189 15.78 0.11 -0.45
C GLY A 189 15.88 -1.31 -0.98
N ASN A 190 17.05 -1.68 -1.46
CA ASN A 190 17.35 -3.06 -1.83
C ASN A 190 17.47 -3.91 -0.56
N VAL A 191 16.39 -4.57 -0.19
CA VAL A 191 16.38 -5.52 0.92
C VAL A 191 16.87 -6.86 0.38
N ASN A 192 18.04 -7.29 0.86
CA ASN A 192 18.54 -8.64 0.59
C ASN A 192 17.93 -9.59 1.61
N LEU A 193 17.05 -10.49 1.17
CA LEU A 193 16.40 -11.49 2.01
C LEU A 193 17.12 -12.83 2.04
N ALA A 194 18.26 -12.95 1.37
CA ALA A 194 19.14 -14.11 1.47
C ALA A 194 19.78 -14.18 2.87
N THR A 195 19.84 -15.38 3.42
CA THR A 195 20.45 -15.64 4.72
C THR A 195 21.30 -16.91 4.65
N SER A 196 22.16 -17.16 5.64
CA SER A 196 22.85 -18.44 5.77
C SER A 196 21.97 -19.59 6.27
N ASN A 197 20.70 -19.30 6.61
CA ASN A 197 19.77 -20.32 7.07
C ASN A 197 19.10 -21.00 5.89
N PRO A 198 18.79 -22.30 5.98
CA PRO A 198 18.00 -22.99 4.98
C PRO A 198 16.58 -22.43 4.93
N LEU A 199 15.94 -22.53 3.79
CA LEU A 199 14.50 -22.32 3.67
C LEU A 199 13.78 -23.53 4.27
N LEU A 200 12.83 -23.28 5.16
CA LEU A 200 12.12 -24.30 5.93
C LEU A 200 10.61 -24.19 5.73
N LEU A 201 9.94 -25.32 5.65
CA LEU A 201 8.49 -25.44 5.68
C LEU A 201 8.06 -25.99 7.05
N GLY A 202 7.02 -25.36 7.65
CA GLY A 202 6.43 -25.81 8.91
C GLY A 202 7.39 -25.79 10.11
N ASN A 203 8.16 -24.74 10.27
CA ASN A 203 9.29 -24.66 11.18
C ASN A 203 8.92 -24.79 12.66
N LYS A 204 9.81 -25.50 13.40
CA LYS A 204 10.09 -25.33 14.81
C LYS A 204 11.42 -24.58 14.93
N ALA A 205 11.40 -23.26 15.13
CA ALA A 205 12.62 -22.46 15.12
C ALA A 205 13.45 -22.65 16.40
N ASP A 206 12.81 -22.76 17.55
CA ASP A 206 13.42 -23.03 18.86
C ASP A 206 12.35 -23.49 19.87
N GLU A 207 12.72 -23.60 21.16
CA GLU A 207 11.78 -24.01 22.22
C GLU A 207 10.63 -23.01 22.45
N GLN A 208 10.75 -21.75 22.02
CA GLN A 208 9.71 -20.73 22.13
C GLN A 208 8.67 -20.84 21.01
N TRP A 209 9.02 -21.51 19.90
CA TRP A 209 8.20 -21.62 18.72
C TRP A 209 7.64 -23.04 18.58
N HIS A 210 6.40 -23.20 18.91
CA HIS A 210 5.73 -24.45 18.62
C HIS A 210 5.53 -24.60 17.11
N SER A 211 5.57 -25.83 16.60
CA SER A 211 5.32 -26.11 15.19
C SER A 211 3.92 -25.68 14.78
N PHE A 212 3.75 -25.33 13.51
CA PHE A 212 2.45 -25.13 12.90
C PHE A 212 1.58 -26.40 13.11
N ASN A 213 0.31 -26.19 13.45
CA ASN A 213 -0.68 -27.27 13.60
C ASN A 213 -1.63 -27.23 12.41
N GLY A 214 -1.34 -28.01 11.39
CA GLY A 214 -2.10 -28.04 10.16
C GLY A 214 -1.40 -28.79 9.04
N MET A 215 -1.77 -28.49 7.82
CA MET A 215 -1.30 -29.15 6.61
C MET A 215 -0.73 -28.15 5.63
N LEU A 216 0.34 -28.54 4.93
CA LEU A 216 0.99 -27.74 3.88
C LEU A 216 1.00 -28.55 2.58
N ASP A 217 0.80 -27.86 1.45
CA ASP A 217 0.79 -28.50 0.15
C ASP A 217 1.35 -27.57 -0.94
N ASN A 218 1.81 -28.15 -2.03
CA ASN A 218 2.23 -27.50 -3.27
C ASN A 218 3.03 -26.21 -3.02
N PHE A 219 4.15 -26.33 -2.29
CA PHE A 219 5.08 -25.21 -2.17
C PHE A 219 5.71 -24.92 -3.52
N SER A 220 5.69 -23.64 -3.94
CA SER A 220 6.32 -23.17 -5.17
C SER A 220 7.33 -22.05 -4.88
N PHE A 221 8.44 -22.07 -5.64
CA PHE A 221 9.45 -21.01 -5.66
C PHE A 221 9.83 -20.70 -7.10
N ALA A 222 10.03 -19.43 -7.41
CA ALA A 222 10.65 -18.98 -8.64
C ALA A 222 11.64 -17.84 -8.34
N ASP A 223 12.85 -17.87 -8.93
CA ASP A 223 13.85 -16.80 -8.84
C ASP A 223 13.53 -15.63 -9.78
N ARG A 224 12.26 -15.39 -9.99
CA ARG A 224 11.69 -14.28 -10.76
C ARG A 224 10.38 -13.83 -10.15
N ILE A 225 9.92 -12.66 -10.59
CA ILE A 225 8.58 -12.19 -10.26
C ILE A 225 7.54 -12.95 -11.09
N LYS A 226 6.59 -13.58 -10.39
CA LYS A 226 5.30 -13.97 -10.96
C LYS A 226 4.38 -12.75 -10.97
N SER A 227 3.73 -12.49 -12.09
CA SER A 227 2.71 -11.44 -12.21
C SER A 227 1.46 -11.79 -11.40
N ASP A 228 0.63 -10.79 -11.12
CA ASP A 228 -0.66 -10.99 -10.43
C ASP A 228 -1.52 -12.04 -11.17
N ALA A 229 -1.47 -12.05 -12.52
CA ALA A 229 -2.18 -13.04 -13.34
C ALA A 229 -1.59 -14.46 -13.20
N GLU A 230 -0.27 -14.60 -13.09
CA GLU A 230 0.36 -15.92 -12.86
C GLU A 230 0.01 -16.48 -11.50
N ILE A 231 -0.05 -15.63 -10.45
CA ILE A 231 -0.47 -16.03 -9.11
C ILE A 231 -1.96 -16.42 -9.09
N ALA A 232 -2.82 -15.67 -9.77
CA ALA A 232 -4.23 -15.98 -9.90
C ALA A 232 -4.47 -17.29 -10.68
N GLU A 233 -3.68 -17.56 -11.73
CA GLU A 233 -3.76 -18.80 -12.50
C GLU A 233 -3.25 -20.01 -11.69
N GLU A 234 -2.25 -19.83 -10.82
CA GLU A 234 -1.79 -20.87 -9.90
C GLU A 234 -2.92 -21.26 -8.93
N TYR A 235 -3.63 -20.29 -8.35
CA TYR A 235 -4.81 -20.55 -7.52
C TYR A 235 -5.94 -21.25 -8.31
N PHE A 236 -6.25 -20.75 -9.52
CA PHE A 236 -7.29 -21.30 -10.38
C PHE A 236 -7.03 -22.77 -10.74
N ARG A 237 -5.79 -23.14 -10.99
CA ARG A 237 -5.39 -24.51 -11.38
C ARG A 237 -5.88 -25.56 -10.37
N TYR A 238 -5.82 -25.25 -9.07
CA TYR A 238 -6.18 -26.18 -8.00
C TYR A 238 -7.63 -26.06 -7.54
N THR A 239 -8.25 -24.91 -7.73
CA THR A 239 -9.62 -24.67 -7.21
C THR A 239 -10.70 -24.62 -8.29
N GLY A 240 -10.32 -24.31 -9.52
CA GLY A 240 -11.26 -23.97 -10.59
C GLY A 240 -11.93 -22.60 -10.39
N ILE A 241 -11.52 -21.82 -9.40
CA ILE A 241 -12.09 -20.51 -9.06
C ILE A 241 -11.23 -19.42 -9.66
N ARG A 242 -11.78 -18.63 -10.59
CA ARG A 242 -11.10 -17.45 -11.11
C ARG A 242 -11.26 -16.27 -10.18
N GLN A 243 -10.13 -15.67 -9.86
CA GLN A 243 -10.10 -14.40 -9.14
C GLN A 243 -10.11 -13.27 -10.17
N GLU A 244 -11.30 -12.74 -10.46
CA GLU A 244 -11.46 -11.63 -11.38
C GLU A 244 -11.73 -10.33 -10.61
N GLU A 245 -11.01 -9.27 -10.97
CA GLU A 245 -11.34 -7.93 -10.51
C GLU A 245 -12.56 -7.41 -11.27
N ILE A 246 -13.67 -7.24 -10.54
CA ILE A 246 -14.92 -6.74 -11.13
C ILE A 246 -14.83 -5.23 -11.25
N LEU A 247 -14.38 -4.78 -12.41
CA LEU A 247 -14.34 -3.35 -12.72
C LEU A 247 -15.67 -2.87 -13.30
N PRO A 248 -16.14 -1.68 -12.90
CA PRO A 248 -17.27 -1.04 -13.53
C PRO A 248 -17.05 -0.87 -15.05
N GLU A 249 -18.10 -1.11 -15.84
CA GLU A 249 -18.07 -0.87 -17.28
C GLU A 249 -17.87 0.62 -17.59
N PHE A 250 -18.59 1.45 -16.85
CA PHE A 250 -18.53 2.91 -16.96
C PHE A 250 -17.80 3.49 -15.76
N THR A 251 -17.12 4.61 -15.97
CA THR A 251 -16.42 5.34 -14.91
C THR A 251 -17.42 5.80 -13.85
N PRO A 252 -17.30 5.31 -12.60
CA PRO A 252 -18.18 5.70 -11.51
C PRO A 252 -17.83 7.11 -10.99
N ASP A 253 -18.75 7.73 -10.26
CA ASP A 253 -18.37 8.80 -9.34
C ASP A 253 -17.46 8.20 -8.26
N ILE A 254 -16.44 8.92 -7.82
CA ILE A 254 -15.54 8.46 -6.77
C ILE A 254 -15.56 9.39 -5.56
N ASN A 255 -15.53 8.78 -4.39
CA ASN A 255 -15.34 9.46 -3.10
C ASN A 255 -13.87 9.29 -2.66
N LEU A 256 -13.08 10.35 -2.77
CA LEU A 256 -11.69 10.36 -2.36
C LEU A 256 -11.57 11.01 -0.98
N MET A 257 -10.88 10.32 -0.06
CA MET A 257 -10.65 10.76 1.31
C MET A 257 -9.16 10.96 1.56
N GLY A 258 -8.78 12.05 2.23
CA GLY A 258 -7.50 12.24 2.91
C GLY A 258 -7.73 12.15 4.42
N PHE A 259 -6.99 11.31 5.13
CA PHE A 259 -7.19 11.11 6.55
C PHE A 259 -5.88 10.82 7.30
N ASN A 260 -5.41 11.78 8.09
CA ASN A 260 -4.42 11.54 9.12
C ASN A 260 -5.12 10.85 10.30
N ILE A 261 -4.74 9.59 10.59
CA ILE A 261 -5.43 8.76 11.58
C ILE A 261 -4.80 8.80 12.97
N PHE A 262 -3.80 9.65 13.15
CA PHE A 262 -3.10 9.86 14.41
C PHE A 262 -2.51 8.58 15.01
N HIS A 263 -1.22 8.37 14.78
CA HIS A 263 -0.44 7.22 15.29
C HIS A 263 -1.12 5.86 15.07
N GLY A 264 -1.60 5.61 13.84
CA GLY A 264 -2.28 4.35 13.51
C GLY A 264 -3.67 4.20 14.12
N GLY A 265 -4.24 5.27 14.66
CA GLY A 265 -5.51 5.24 15.41
C GLY A 265 -5.38 4.64 16.80
N HIS A 266 -4.16 4.37 17.30
CA HIS A 266 -3.92 3.64 18.56
C HIS A 266 -4.09 4.52 19.82
N GLU A 267 -4.12 5.83 19.70
CA GLU A 267 -4.19 6.77 20.82
C GLU A 267 -5.45 6.61 21.71
N LEU A 268 -6.52 6.06 21.19
CA LEU A 268 -7.75 5.77 21.93
C LEU A 268 -7.89 4.30 22.34
N GLY A 269 -6.78 3.56 22.39
CA GLY A 269 -6.71 2.12 22.63
C GLY A 269 -6.52 1.36 21.32
N GLU A 270 -5.56 0.46 21.29
CA GLU A 270 -5.06 -0.18 20.08
C GLU A 270 -6.19 -0.70 19.16
N GLN A 271 -6.99 -1.65 19.60
CA GLN A 271 -8.06 -2.22 18.78
C GLN A 271 -9.28 -1.28 18.64
N VAL A 272 -9.63 -0.57 19.70
CA VAL A 272 -10.82 0.30 19.71
C VAL A 272 -10.63 1.50 18.79
N GLY A 273 -9.45 2.11 18.79
CA GLY A 273 -9.15 3.24 17.93
C GLY A 273 -9.14 2.85 16.44
N VAL A 274 -8.48 1.73 16.10
CA VAL A 274 -8.46 1.18 14.74
C VAL A 274 -9.88 0.88 14.24
N ASN A 275 -10.73 0.25 15.06
CA ASN A 275 -12.13 -0.02 14.70
C ASN A 275 -12.91 1.27 14.42
N ARG A 276 -12.69 2.34 15.20
CA ARG A 276 -13.34 3.64 14.94
C ARG A 276 -12.87 4.30 13.65
N VAL A 277 -11.58 4.16 13.30
CA VAL A 277 -11.10 4.61 11.98
C VAL A 277 -11.85 3.87 10.87
N VAL A 278 -12.00 2.54 10.99
CA VAL A 278 -12.79 1.74 10.04
C VAL A 278 -14.24 2.21 9.98
N ASP A 279 -14.86 2.53 11.12
CA ASP A 279 -16.25 3.01 11.17
C ASP A 279 -16.41 4.36 10.47
N VAL A 280 -15.48 5.31 10.69
CA VAL A 280 -15.47 6.62 10.01
C VAL A 280 -15.36 6.43 8.49
N ILE A 281 -14.43 5.58 8.02
CA ILE A 281 -14.25 5.33 6.59
C ILE A 281 -15.50 4.68 5.99
N LYS A 282 -16.06 3.65 6.63
CA LYS A 282 -17.30 3.00 6.17
C LYS A 282 -18.48 3.94 6.09
N ALA A 283 -18.69 4.74 7.14
CA ALA A 283 -19.80 5.71 7.21
C ALA A 283 -19.66 6.82 6.17
N SER A 284 -18.44 7.17 5.78
CA SER A 284 -18.18 8.19 4.77
C SER A 284 -18.50 7.75 3.36
N GLY A 285 -18.45 6.43 3.08
CA GLY A 285 -18.54 5.87 1.74
C GLY A 285 -17.32 6.13 0.86
N ALA A 286 -16.15 6.41 1.45
CA ALA A 286 -14.91 6.63 0.71
C ALA A 286 -14.55 5.41 -0.16
N ASP A 287 -14.13 5.66 -1.40
CA ASP A 287 -13.70 4.63 -2.35
C ASP A 287 -12.17 4.51 -2.42
N ILE A 288 -11.50 5.64 -2.24
CA ILE A 288 -10.04 5.78 -2.27
C ILE A 288 -9.62 6.63 -1.07
N ILE A 289 -8.65 6.15 -0.30
CA ILE A 289 -8.18 6.81 0.90
C ILE A 289 -6.67 7.01 0.83
N GLY A 290 -6.20 8.25 0.97
CA GLY A 290 -4.84 8.59 1.36
C GLY A 290 -4.77 8.62 2.87
N MET A 291 -4.13 7.63 3.46
CA MET A 291 -3.98 7.53 4.89
C MET A 291 -2.63 8.08 5.32
N ILE A 292 -2.63 8.93 6.33
CA ILE A 292 -1.43 9.51 6.93
C ILE A 292 -1.33 8.97 8.36
N GLU A 293 -0.11 8.81 8.85
CA GLU A 293 0.21 8.20 10.14
C GLU A 293 -0.34 6.78 10.28
N THR A 294 -0.13 5.97 9.26
CA THR A 294 -0.63 4.58 9.19
C THR A 294 -0.09 3.69 10.30
N TYR A 295 1.17 3.85 10.69
CA TYR A 295 1.90 3.24 11.82
C TYR A 295 1.46 1.83 12.23
N GLY A 296 1.41 0.91 11.26
CA GLY A 296 1.12 -0.51 11.48
C GLY A 296 -0.35 -0.92 11.39
N ALA A 297 -1.32 -0.01 11.54
CA ALA A 297 -2.75 -0.33 11.48
C ALA A 297 -3.28 -0.59 10.05
N GLY A 298 -2.50 -0.22 9.03
CA GLY A 298 -2.92 -0.27 7.62
C GLY A 298 -3.48 -1.61 7.16
N PRO A 299 -2.79 -2.75 7.36
CA PRO A 299 -3.28 -4.06 6.93
C PRO A 299 -4.62 -4.43 7.54
N GLU A 300 -4.79 -4.16 8.83
CA GLU A 300 -6.02 -4.45 9.55
C GLU A 300 -7.20 -3.61 9.03
N ILE A 301 -6.97 -2.30 8.83
CA ILE A 301 -7.99 -1.39 8.30
C ILE A 301 -8.36 -1.78 6.86
N ALA A 302 -7.37 -2.03 6.00
CA ALA A 302 -7.60 -2.41 4.61
C ALA A 302 -8.38 -3.73 4.50
N ASP A 303 -8.02 -4.74 5.30
CA ASP A 303 -8.73 -6.02 5.35
C ASP A 303 -10.15 -5.85 5.87
N ALA A 304 -10.36 -5.09 6.95
CA ALA A 304 -11.69 -4.82 7.49
C ALA A 304 -12.61 -4.09 6.49
N LEU A 305 -12.03 -3.26 5.62
CA LEU A 305 -12.73 -2.57 4.54
C LEU A 305 -12.89 -3.46 3.28
N GLY A 306 -11.98 -4.39 3.05
CA GLY A 306 -11.85 -5.19 1.82
C GLY A 306 -11.27 -4.40 0.67
N TYR A 307 -10.31 -3.53 0.95
CA TYR A 307 -9.68 -2.64 -0.02
C TYR A 307 -8.30 -3.15 -0.41
N HIS A 308 -7.86 -2.85 -1.63
CA HIS A 308 -6.46 -2.93 -2.03
C HIS A 308 -5.63 -2.00 -1.18
N PHE A 309 -4.42 -2.41 -0.83
CA PHE A 309 -3.57 -1.70 0.11
C PHE A 309 -2.16 -1.51 -0.45
N TYR A 310 -1.69 -0.27 -0.46
CA TYR A 310 -0.30 0.08 -0.75
C TYR A 310 0.31 0.82 0.43
N LEU A 311 1.33 0.23 1.06
CA LEU A 311 2.13 0.85 2.11
C LEU A 311 3.43 1.39 1.53
N ARG A 312 3.57 2.71 1.50
CA ARG A 312 4.79 3.38 1.03
C ARG A 312 5.84 3.50 2.14
N SER A 313 5.39 3.77 3.35
CA SER A 313 6.22 3.88 4.56
C SER A 313 5.37 3.62 5.80
N SER A 314 5.98 3.64 6.99
CA SER A 314 5.20 3.61 8.23
C SER A 314 4.18 4.77 8.30
N ASN A 315 4.50 5.93 7.72
CA ASN A 315 3.63 7.10 7.73
C ASN A 315 2.51 7.02 6.68
N LEU A 316 2.82 6.71 5.43
CA LEU A 316 1.91 6.91 4.30
C LEU A 316 1.47 5.62 3.64
N SER A 317 0.17 5.53 3.39
CA SER A 317 -0.45 4.46 2.61
C SER A 317 -1.59 4.96 1.72
N ILE A 318 -1.98 4.11 0.76
CA ILE A 318 -3.16 4.27 -0.08
C ILE A 318 -4.01 3.01 0.04
N MET A 319 -5.30 3.21 0.28
CA MET A 319 -6.32 2.15 0.24
C MET A 319 -7.34 2.45 -0.85
N SER A 320 -7.79 1.43 -1.56
CA SER A 320 -8.72 1.60 -2.67
C SER A 320 -9.66 0.42 -2.83
N LYS A 321 -10.93 0.67 -3.12
CA LYS A 321 -11.88 -0.34 -3.62
C LYS A 321 -11.47 -0.88 -4.99
N TYR A 322 -10.68 -0.09 -5.73
CA TYR A 322 -10.27 -0.37 -7.09
C TYR A 322 -8.83 -0.84 -7.14
N PRO A 323 -8.44 -1.65 -8.11
CA PRO A 323 -7.07 -2.15 -8.23
C PRO A 323 -6.04 -1.03 -8.32
N ILE A 324 -4.97 -1.17 -7.54
CA ILE A 324 -3.76 -0.33 -7.64
C ILE A 324 -2.87 -0.97 -8.71
N GLU A 325 -2.87 -0.38 -9.92
CA GLU A 325 -2.13 -0.97 -11.05
C GLU A 325 -0.64 -0.68 -11.02
N GLN A 326 -0.28 0.49 -10.54
CA GLN A 326 1.12 0.92 -10.51
C GLN A 326 1.39 1.77 -9.28
N THR A 327 2.50 1.53 -8.64
CA THR A 327 3.08 2.38 -7.60
C THR A 327 4.20 3.23 -8.20
N TRP A 328 4.43 4.41 -7.63
CA TRP A 328 5.42 5.35 -8.13
C TRP A 328 6.38 5.75 -7.01
N ASP A 329 7.67 5.75 -7.33
CA ASP A 329 8.69 6.27 -6.43
C ASP A 329 8.84 7.77 -6.66
N MET A 330 8.49 8.56 -5.64
CA MET A 330 8.54 10.02 -5.66
C MET A 330 9.05 10.52 -4.33
N PHE A 331 9.93 11.51 -4.37
CA PHE A 331 10.50 12.17 -3.20
C PHE A 331 10.88 11.17 -2.09
N GLN A 332 10.68 11.55 -0.83
CA GLN A 332 10.96 10.66 0.31
C GLN A 332 9.75 9.79 0.64
N PRO A 333 9.95 8.49 0.96
CA PRO A 333 8.84 7.58 1.30
C PRO A 333 7.98 8.03 2.48
N PHE A 334 8.56 8.76 3.42
CA PHE A 334 7.84 9.29 4.57
C PHE A 334 6.90 10.45 4.20
N ASN A 335 7.17 11.15 3.08
CA ASN A 335 6.49 12.36 2.65
C ASN A 335 5.55 12.16 1.47
N THR A 336 5.73 11.10 0.66
CA THR A 336 4.92 10.87 -0.54
C THR A 336 4.58 9.40 -0.76
N CYS A 337 3.33 9.15 -1.09
CA CYS A 337 2.83 7.85 -1.51
C CYS A 337 2.01 8.05 -2.80
N ALA A 338 2.43 7.46 -3.91
CA ALA A 338 1.82 7.71 -5.21
C ALA A 338 1.46 6.42 -5.95
N ALA A 339 0.28 6.40 -6.58
CA ALA A 339 -0.23 5.24 -7.31
C ALA A 339 -1.08 5.63 -8.52
N THR A 340 -1.13 4.74 -9.50
CA THR A 340 -2.15 4.74 -10.55
C THR A 340 -3.20 3.70 -10.19
N ILE A 341 -4.46 4.11 -10.15
CA ILE A 341 -5.60 3.30 -9.72
C ILE A 341 -6.57 3.15 -10.89
N ARG A 342 -7.01 1.92 -11.18
CA ARG A 342 -7.98 1.63 -12.24
C ARG A 342 -9.38 1.63 -11.69
N ILE A 343 -10.13 2.69 -11.98
CA ILE A 343 -11.49 2.89 -11.44
C ILE A 343 -12.62 2.33 -12.33
N SER A 344 -12.31 1.97 -13.59
CA SER A 344 -13.22 1.26 -14.49
C SER A 344 -12.44 0.52 -15.56
N LYS A 345 -13.11 -0.24 -16.42
CA LYS A 345 -12.46 -0.94 -17.55
C LYS A 345 -11.67 -0.01 -18.48
N THR A 346 -12.04 1.27 -18.54
CA THR A 346 -11.49 2.23 -19.50
C THR A 346 -10.77 3.42 -18.84
N GLN A 347 -10.90 3.60 -17.51
CA GLN A 347 -10.40 4.78 -16.83
C GLN A 347 -9.45 4.44 -15.69
N THR A 348 -8.29 5.07 -15.72
CA THR A 348 -7.37 5.17 -14.58
C THR A 348 -7.36 6.59 -14.04
N ILE A 349 -6.88 6.73 -12.81
CA ILE A 349 -6.53 8.00 -12.19
C ILE A 349 -5.12 7.91 -11.62
N ASN A 350 -4.41 9.03 -11.54
CA ASN A 350 -3.19 9.16 -10.76
C ASN A 350 -3.51 9.81 -9.42
N TYR A 351 -2.95 9.26 -8.37
CA TYR A 351 -3.20 9.72 -7.01
C TYR A 351 -1.91 9.82 -6.20
N VAL A 352 -1.76 10.95 -5.51
CA VAL A 352 -0.64 11.22 -4.60
C VAL A 352 -1.20 11.56 -3.22
N ASN A 353 -0.78 10.84 -2.20
CA ASN A 353 -1.01 11.14 -0.80
C ASN A 353 0.30 11.66 -0.20
N LEU A 354 0.27 12.76 0.53
CA LEU A 354 1.47 13.39 1.05
C LEU A 354 1.34 13.86 2.50
N TRP A 355 2.50 14.03 3.13
CA TRP A 355 2.69 14.66 4.42
C TRP A 355 3.90 15.59 4.32
N LEU A 356 3.72 16.88 4.62
CA LEU A 356 4.81 17.87 4.62
C LEU A 356 5.32 18.12 6.05
N ASP A 357 6.55 18.61 6.19
CA ASP A 357 7.15 18.90 7.50
C ASP A 357 6.25 19.83 8.32
N TYR A 358 5.98 19.47 9.57
CA TYR A 358 5.16 20.26 10.48
C TYR A 358 5.85 21.52 10.99
N ARG A 359 7.15 21.67 10.77
CA ARG A 359 7.93 22.84 11.22
C ARG A 359 8.09 23.88 10.12
N PRO A 360 8.07 25.18 10.46
CA PRO A 360 7.75 25.75 11.77
C PRO A 360 6.30 25.52 12.18
N ILE A 361 6.04 25.42 13.50
CA ILE A 361 4.70 25.23 14.04
C ILE A 361 3.94 26.55 13.99
N THR A 362 2.87 26.60 13.20
CA THR A 362 2.07 27.81 12.98
C THR A 362 1.47 28.38 14.27
N ASP A 363 0.99 27.52 15.17
CA ASP A 363 0.45 27.96 16.47
C ASP A 363 1.50 28.72 17.30
N ASP A 364 2.73 28.23 17.31
CA ASP A 364 3.83 28.88 18.03
C ASP A 364 4.20 30.24 17.40
N GLN A 365 4.21 30.31 16.06
CA GLN A 365 4.48 31.55 15.33
C GLN A 365 3.40 32.62 15.64
N VAL A 366 2.13 32.24 15.63
CA VAL A 366 1.02 33.16 15.94
C VAL A 366 1.00 33.57 17.42
N LYS A 367 1.26 32.62 18.33
CA LYS A 367 1.41 32.94 19.77
C LYS A 367 2.57 33.90 20.03
N ALA A 368 3.68 33.71 19.34
CA ALA A 368 4.84 34.60 19.43
C ALA A 368 4.64 35.93 18.68
N ARG A 369 3.48 36.14 18.03
CA ARG A 369 3.17 37.36 17.26
C ARG A 369 4.17 37.64 16.13
N ILE A 370 4.71 36.56 15.51
CA ILE A 370 5.57 36.67 14.35
C ILE A 370 4.79 37.38 13.22
N PRO A 371 5.35 38.40 12.54
CA PRO A 371 4.67 39.06 11.43
C PRO A 371 4.26 38.07 10.33
N ALA A 372 3.10 38.26 9.71
CA ALA A 372 2.60 37.37 8.65
C ALA A 372 3.61 37.16 7.49
N SER A 373 4.35 38.21 7.13
CA SER A 373 5.40 38.14 6.10
C SER A 373 6.59 37.24 6.52
N GLU A 374 6.88 37.12 7.81
CA GLU A 374 7.92 36.21 8.30
C GLU A 374 7.38 34.78 8.36
N VAL A 375 6.12 34.57 8.75
CA VAL A 375 5.44 33.25 8.67
C VAL A 375 5.48 32.72 7.24
N GLU A 376 5.17 33.57 6.24
CA GLU A 376 5.28 33.25 4.81
C GLU A 376 6.72 32.90 4.41
N ALA A 377 7.70 33.65 4.88
CA ALA A 377 9.12 33.45 4.55
C ALA A 377 9.70 32.17 5.17
N GLU A 378 9.30 31.81 6.40
CA GLU A 378 9.77 30.62 7.10
C GLU A 378 9.23 29.32 6.48
N GLU A 379 8.14 29.36 5.71
CA GLU A 379 7.62 28.22 4.98
C GLU A 379 8.48 27.86 3.74
N LEU A 380 9.17 28.84 3.15
CA LEU A 380 9.92 28.63 1.91
C LEU A 380 11.02 27.57 2.00
N PRO A 381 11.88 27.54 3.03
CA PRO A 381 12.93 26.52 3.14
C PRO A 381 12.43 25.14 3.57
N THR A 382 11.17 25.00 3.99
CA THR A 382 10.57 23.79 4.52
C THR A 382 9.50 23.24 3.56
N ARG A 383 8.23 23.33 3.90
CA ARG A 383 7.06 22.79 3.16
C ARG A 383 7.01 23.20 1.69
N TYR A 384 7.28 24.46 1.39
CA TYR A 384 7.32 24.94 0.00
C TYR A 384 8.42 24.26 -0.83
N LYS A 385 9.62 24.10 -0.25
CA LYS A 385 10.74 23.42 -0.90
C LYS A 385 10.44 21.93 -1.10
N GLU A 386 9.86 21.25 -0.11
CA GLU A 386 9.42 19.86 -0.22
C GLU A 386 8.39 19.71 -1.33
N LEU A 387 7.31 20.52 -1.30
CA LEU A 387 6.27 20.49 -2.30
C LEU A 387 6.79 20.77 -3.71
N THR A 388 7.74 21.73 -3.85
CA THR A 388 8.38 22.00 -5.13
C THR A 388 9.10 20.78 -5.69
N THR A 389 9.79 20.01 -4.84
CA THR A 389 10.47 18.78 -5.24
C THR A 389 9.47 17.69 -5.61
N ILE A 390 8.43 17.51 -4.81
CA ILE A 390 7.34 16.55 -5.07
C ILE A 390 6.68 16.85 -6.42
N LEU A 391 6.33 18.11 -6.68
CA LEU A 391 5.70 18.52 -7.95
C LEU A 391 6.62 18.31 -9.16
N LYS A 392 7.95 18.41 -8.98
CA LYS A 392 8.91 18.06 -10.02
C LYS A 392 8.89 16.56 -10.32
N ASP A 393 8.85 15.70 -9.29
CA ASP A 393 8.79 14.25 -9.43
C ASP A 393 7.44 13.79 -10.02
N MET A 394 6.38 14.60 -9.88
CA MET A 394 5.08 14.36 -10.50
C MET A 394 5.04 14.67 -12.01
N GLN A 395 6.14 15.09 -12.64
CA GLN A 395 6.15 15.40 -14.08
C GLN A 395 5.58 14.29 -14.96
N PRO A 396 5.83 12.96 -14.71
CA PRO A 396 5.20 11.89 -15.48
C PRO A 396 3.66 11.89 -15.41
N PHE A 397 3.07 12.42 -14.35
CA PHE A 397 1.61 12.57 -14.24
C PHE A 397 1.10 13.80 -15.02
N PHE A 398 1.83 14.90 -14.97
CA PHE A 398 1.48 16.10 -15.75
C PHE A 398 1.54 15.86 -17.27
N ASP A 399 2.38 14.93 -17.73
CA ASP A 399 2.48 14.54 -19.12
C ASP A 399 1.28 13.69 -19.60
N GLN A 400 0.58 13.03 -18.67
CA GLN A 400 -0.62 12.22 -18.91
C GLN A 400 -1.90 13.08 -18.87
N LYS A 401 -2.04 14.01 -19.81
CA LYS A 401 -3.09 15.06 -19.79
C LYS A 401 -4.54 14.57 -19.75
N ASP A 402 -4.78 13.33 -20.16
CA ASP A 402 -6.11 12.72 -20.20
C ASP A 402 -6.42 11.88 -18.95
N VAL A 403 -5.41 11.66 -18.08
CA VAL A 403 -5.56 10.94 -16.81
C VAL A 403 -5.77 11.96 -15.69
N PRO A 404 -6.90 11.96 -15.00
CA PRO A 404 -7.12 12.85 -13.86
C PRO A 404 -6.11 12.59 -12.75
N LEU A 405 -5.63 13.68 -12.14
CA LEU A 405 -4.63 13.67 -11.09
C LEU A 405 -5.22 14.24 -9.80
N PHE A 406 -5.08 13.50 -8.72
CA PHE A 406 -5.52 13.89 -7.38
C PHE A 406 -4.35 13.94 -6.42
N VAL A 407 -4.38 14.90 -5.52
CA VAL A 407 -3.42 15.03 -4.42
C VAL A 407 -4.20 15.23 -3.14
N SER A 408 -4.01 14.38 -2.17
CA SER A 408 -4.49 14.64 -0.81
C SER A 408 -3.33 14.60 0.19
N GLY A 409 -3.55 15.12 1.38
CA GLY A 409 -2.56 14.99 2.43
C GLY A 409 -2.71 16.00 3.54
N ASP A 410 -1.90 15.76 4.56
CA ASP A 410 -1.59 16.73 5.60
C ASP A 410 -0.42 17.61 5.14
N PHE A 411 -0.74 18.82 4.76
CA PHE A 411 0.25 19.79 4.28
C PHE A 411 0.99 20.48 5.42
N ASN A 412 0.52 20.35 6.66
CA ASN A 412 1.03 21.07 7.83
C ASN A 412 1.15 22.59 7.60
N SER A 413 0.41 23.10 6.65
CA SER A 413 0.40 24.49 6.17
C SER A 413 -1.06 24.93 5.99
N GLY A 414 -1.32 26.20 6.20
CA GLY A 414 -2.63 26.78 5.92
C GLY A 414 -2.88 26.98 4.41
N SER A 415 -3.99 27.63 4.08
CA SER A 415 -4.32 28.04 2.71
C SER A 415 -4.51 29.55 2.61
N HIS A 416 -3.91 30.15 1.56
CA HIS A 416 -4.16 31.56 1.24
C HIS A 416 -5.65 31.84 0.87
N LEU A 417 -6.42 30.80 0.55
CA LEU A 417 -7.87 30.89 0.31
C LEU A 417 -8.68 30.91 1.64
N ASP A 418 -8.06 30.50 2.73
CA ASP A 418 -8.67 30.49 4.07
C ASP A 418 -8.24 31.70 4.88
N TRP A 419 -6.93 31.98 4.95
CA TRP A 419 -6.32 33.04 5.75
C TRP A 419 -6.34 34.41 5.05
N THR A 420 -7.54 34.83 4.65
CA THR A 420 -7.76 36.09 3.93
C THR A 420 -7.95 37.28 4.87
N GLU A 421 -7.80 38.51 4.36
CA GLU A 421 -8.14 39.72 5.11
C GLU A 421 -9.55 39.70 5.70
N LYS A 422 -10.52 39.13 4.95
CA LYS A 422 -11.90 38.97 5.40
C LYS A 422 -12.03 38.01 6.59
N ALA A 423 -11.22 36.94 6.60
CA ALA A 423 -11.28 35.85 7.57
C ALA A 423 -10.30 36.00 8.74
N LYS A 424 -9.45 37.04 8.77
CA LYS A 424 -8.38 37.20 9.77
C LYS A 424 -8.85 37.17 11.24
N HIS A 425 -10.13 37.51 11.49
CA HIS A 425 -10.70 37.41 12.84
C HIS A 425 -10.84 35.96 13.35
N LEU A 426 -10.83 34.98 12.45
CA LEU A 426 -10.80 33.55 12.79
C LEU A 426 -9.37 33.05 13.11
N PHE A 427 -8.34 33.83 12.77
CA PHE A 427 -6.94 33.47 12.86
C PHE A 427 -6.14 34.52 13.67
N GLU A 428 -6.63 34.93 14.82
CA GLU A 428 -5.95 35.88 15.73
C GLU A 428 -5.50 37.19 15.05
N GLY A 429 -6.20 37.62 14.00
CA GLY A 429 -5.89 38.82 13.24
C GLY A 429 -4.92 38.62 12.05
N TYR A 430 -4.52 37.39 11.78
CA TYR A 430 -3.61 37.08 10.69
C TYR A 430 -4.33 36.88 9.35
N ALA A 431 -3.73 37.44 8.30
CA ALA A 431 -3.96 37.09 6.91
C ALA A 431 -2.61 36.66 6.33
N VAL A 432 -2.51 35.44 5.82
CA VAL A 432 -1.23 34.84 5.41
C VAL A 432 -1.36 34.30 3.99
N LYS A 433 -0.40 34.69 3.15
CA LYS A 433 -0.29 34.19 1.75
C LYS A 433 0.53 32.92 1.72
N TRP A 434 -0.04 31.83 2.23
CA TRP A 434 0.62 30.52 2.34
C TRP A 434 1.27 30.07 1.01
N PRO A 435 2.61 30.03 0.92
CA PRO A 435 3.33 29.71 -0.34
C PRO A 435 2.99 28.36 -0.93
N THR A 436 2.81 27.30 -0.09
CA THR A 436 2.46 25.96 -0.55
C THR A 436 1.10 25.93 -1.24
N SER A 437 0.08 26.58 -0.68
CA SER A 437 -1.26 26.60 -1.29
C SER A 437 -1.31 27.44 -2.57
N ILE A 438 -0.52 28.51 -2.66
CA ILE A 438 -0.36 29.31 -3.87
C ILE A 438 0.30 28.45 -4.97
N LEU A 439 1.39 27.75 -4.64
CA LEU A 439 2.10 26.88 -5.58
C LEU A 439 1.22 25.79 -6.18
N MET A 440 0.33 25.19 -5.39
CA MET A 440 -0.63 24.19 -5.90
C MET A 440 -1.55 24.78 -6.97
N LEU A 441 -2.10 25.99 -6.74
CA LEU A 441 -2.98 26.64 -7.71
C LEU A 441 -2.22 27.12 -8.96
N GLU A 442 -1.01 27.62 -8.80
CA GLU A 442 -0.13 28.02 -9.91
C GLU A 442 0.24 26.84 -10.83
N LYS A 443 0.33 25.63 -10.28
CA LYS A 443 0.50 24.39 -11.03
C LYS A 443 -0.77 23.89 -11.73
N GLY A 444 -1.90 24.57 -11.51
CA GLY A 444 -3.18 24.28 -12.15
C GLY A 444 -4.08 23.33 -11.37
N PHE A 445 -3.73 23.00 -10.15
CA PHE A 445 -4.63 22.27 -9.26
C PHE A 445 -5.78 23.17 -8.77
N LYS A 446 -6.88 22.53 -8.45
CA LYS A 446 -8.04 23.14 -7.79
C LYS A 446 -8.18 22.55 -6.40
N ASP A 447 -8.43 23.41 -5.42
CA ASP A 447 -8.83 23.00 -4.07
C ASP A 447 -10.30 22.55 -4.10
N SER A 448 -10.55 21.27 -3.86
CA SER A 448 -11.90 20.69 -4.00
C SER A 448 -12.93 21.31 -3.05
N TYR A 449 -12.49 21.71 -1.85
CA TYR A 449 -13.39 22.33 -0.88
C TYR A 449 -13.65 23.79 -1.24
N ARG A 450 -12.62 24.58 -1.55
CA ARG A 450 -12.76 26.00 -1.88
C ARG A 450 -13.39 26.27 -3.25
N GLU A 451 -13.33 25.33 -4.18
CA GLU A 451 -14.10 25.45 -5.44
C GLU A 451 -15.63 25.46 -5.19
N LEU A 452 -16.10 24.68 -4.20
CA LEU A 452 -17.52 24.62 -3.83
C LEU A 452 -17.89 25.69 -2.80
N TYR A 453 -16.99 26.02 -1.91
CA TYR A 453 -17.23 26.91 -0.76
C TYR A 453 -16.19 28.05 -0.71
N PRO A 454 -16.27 29.02 -1.62
CA PRO A 454 -15.24 30.05 -1.80
C PRO A 454 -15.14 31.07 -0.65
N ASP A 455 -16.16 31.20 0.19
CA ASP A 455 -16.18 32.13 1.33
C ASP A 455 -15.70 31.44 2.62
N PRO A 456 -14.45 31.71 3.09
CA PRO A 456 -13.90 31.04 4.26
C PRO A 456 -14.58 31.44 5.58
N VAL A 457 -15.25 32.58 5.62
CA VAL A 457 -15.99 33.03 6.83
C VAL A 457 -17.32 32.29 6.92
N LYS A 458 -18.03 32.15 5.80
CA LYS A 458 -19.31 31.44 5.77
C LYS A 458 -19.15 29.93 5.90
N TYR A 459 -18.07 29.40 5.36
CA TYR A 459 -17.78 27.96 5.31
C TYR A 459 -16.38 27.68 5.87
N PRO A 460 -16.20 27.84 7.19
CA PRO A 460 -14.93 27.48 7.82
C PRO A 460 -14.72 25.95 7.69
N CYS A 461 -13.46 25.55 7.54
CA CYS A 461 -13.03 24.17 7.53
C CYS A 461 -11.79 24.08 8.41
N LEU A 462 -11.90 23.37 9.52
CA LEU A 462 -10.91 23.38 10.59
C LEU A 462 -10.49 21.94 10.86
N THR A 463 -9.56 21.42 10.06
CA THR A 463 -9.16 20.01 10.15
C THR A 463 -8.20 19.73 11.30
N TRP A 464 -7.51 20.73 11.77
CA TRP A 464 -6.63 20.69 12.92
C TRP A 464 -7.18 21.61 14.02
N SER A 465 -7.62 21.16 15.21
CA SER A 465 -7.75 19.77 15.64
C SER A 465 -9.14 19.54 16.20
N PRO A 466 -9.86 18.46 15.88
CA PRO A 466 -11.16 18.14 16.49
C PRO A 466 -11.05 17.66 17.93
N MET A 467 -9.87 17.17 18.36
CA MET A 467 -9.68 16.64 19.72
C MET A 467 -9.32 17.71 20.75
N SER A 468 -8.75 18.82 20.33
CA SER A 468 -8.19 19.84 21.20
C SER A 468 -8.83 21.19 20.93
N LYS A 469 -9.15 21.95 22.01
CA LYS A 469 -9.46 23.37 21.88
C LYS A 469 -8.13 24.12 21.78
N LEU A 470 -7.64 24.25 20.55
CA LEU A 470 -6.48 25.07 20.25
C LEU A 470 -6.91 26.55 20.21
N ASP A 471 -5.98 27.45 20.50
CA ASP A 471 -6.21 28.88 20.38
C ASP A 471 -6.51 29.27 18.92
N ILE A 472 -5.87 28.51 17.97
CA ILE A 472 -6.09 28.64 16.54
C ILE A 472 -6.43 27.28 15.97
N GLN A 473 -7.55 27.21 15.28
CA GLN A 473 -7.94 26.04 14.49
C GLN A 473 -7.96 26.42 13.02
N TYR A 474 -7.39 25.58 12.18
CA TYR A 474 -7.30 25.86 10.75
C TYR A 474 -7.23 24.57 9.94
N ARG A 475 -7.37 24.71 8.62
CA ARG A 475 -7.29 23.59 7.71
C ARG A 475 -5.85 23.38 7.26
N ILE A 476 -5.36 22.16 7.45
CA ILE A 476 -4.05 21.69 7.00
C ILE A 476 -4.16 20.43 6.16
N ASP A 477 -5.32 19.80 6.12
CA ASP A 477 -5.64 18.65 5.30
C ASP A 477 -6.40 19.09 4.05
N PHE A 478 -5.92 18.68 2.88
CA PHE A 478 -6.46 19.13 1.60
C PHE A 478 -6.71 17.97 0.65
N ILE A 479 -7.64 18.19 -0.30
CA ILE A 479 -7.80 17.41 -1.51
C ILE A 479 -7.74 18.36 -2.69
N TYR A 480 -6.66 18.28 -3.44
CA TYR A 480 -6.46 18.98 -4.70
C TYR A 480 -6.69 18.05 -5.87
N TYR A 481 -7.13 18.60 -6.99
CA TYR A 481 -7.32 17.80 -8.21
C TYR A 481 -7.08 18.61 -9.47
N MET A 482 -6.78 17.91 -10.56
CA MET A 482 -6.72 18.47 -11.90
C MET A 482 -7.18 17.44 -12.94
N GLY A 483 -7.70 17.93 -14.06
CA GLY A 483 -8.16 17.13 -15.19
C GLY A 483 -9.33 17.80 -15.92
N LYS A 484 -9.38 17.67 -17.25
CA LYS A 484 -10.41 18.30 -18.08
C LYS A 484 -11.78 17.66 -17.91
N ASN A 485 -11.80 16.35 -17.65
CA ASN A 485 -12.99 15.52 -17.63
C ASN A 485 -13.47 15.17 -16.21
N VAL A 486 -12.97 15.85 -15.20
CA VAL A 486 -13.34 15.62 -13.81
C VAL A 486 -13.77 16.93 -13.15
N LYS A 487 -14.76 16.83 -12.28
CA LYS A 487 -15.21 17.95 -11.43
C LYS A 487 -15.59 17.45 -10.05
N VAL A 488 -15.33 18.25 -9.04
CA VAL A 488 -15.85 18.05 -7.70
C VAL A 488 -17.35 18.36 -7.66
N THR A 489 -18.14 17.58 -6.94
CA THR A 489 -19.58 17.79 -6.74
C THR A 489 -19.98 17.91 -5.29
N GLU A 490 -19.21 17.30 -4.39
CA GLU A 490 -19.35 17.41 -2.94
C GLU A 490 -17.97 17.46 -2.30
N SER A 491 -17.85 18.20 -1.21
CA SER A 491 -16.65 18.19 -0.37
C SER A 491 -17.05 18.53 1.06
N LYS A 492 -16.54 17.78 2.02
CA LYS A 492 -16.85 17.99 3.43
C LYS A 492 -15.70 17.53 4.33
N MET A 493 -15.67 18.10 5.50
CA MET A 493 -14.87 17.65 6.63
C MET A 493 -15.67 16.64 7.47
N ILE A 494 -15.01 15.62 8.00
CA ILE A 494 -15.58 14.63 8.92
C ILE A 494 -14.76 14.66 10.20
N ASP A 495 -15.40 15.05 11.30
CA ASP A 495 -14.83 15.18 12.64
C ASP A 495 -15.71 14.52 13.72
N GLN A 496 -16.71 13.74 13.30
CA GLN A 496 -17.69 13.13 14.19
C GLN A 496 -17.62 11.59 14.14
N HIS A 497 -17.81 11.00 15.30
CA HIS A 497 -18.06 9.58 15.49
C HIS A 497 -19.06 9.40 16.64
N PRO A 498 -19.99 8.42 16.61
CA PRO A 498 -21.04 8.27 17.63
C PRO A 498 -20.54 8.18 19.09
N VAL A 499 -19.31 7.69 19.30
CA VAL A 499 -18.70 7.59 20.64
C VAL A 499 -17.64 8.67 20.84
N ARG A 500 -16.56 8.62 20.05
CA ARG A 500 -15.45 9.57 20.06
C ARG A 500 -14.69 9.46 18.76
N PHE A 501 -14.41 10.59 18.14
CA PHE A 501 -13.63 10.64 16.89
C PHE A 501 -12.21 10.11 17.13
N PRO A 502 -11.65 9.28 16.22
CA PRO A 502 -10.42 8.51 16.48
C PRO A 502 -9.12 9.28 16.25
N SER A 503 -9.16 10.48 15.70
CA SER A 503 -7.96 11.24 15.32
C SER A 503 -8.00 12.66 15.82
N ASP A 504 -6.83 13.29 15.97
CA ASP A 504 -6.65 14.72 16.17
C ASP A 504 -6.76 15.53 14.88
N HIS A 505 -6.83 14.89 13.71
CA HIS A 505 -7.19 15.50 12.44
C HIS A 505 -8.60 15.09 12.02
N ALA A 506 -9.39 16.04 11.51
CA ALA A 506 -10.60 15.71 10.78
C ALA A 506 -10.27 15.17 9.39
N ALA A 507 -11.01 14.17 8.93
CA ALA A 507 -10.85 13.67 7.57
C ALA A 507 -11.49 14.61 6.55
N MET A 508 -10.84 14.79 5.41
CA MET A 508 -11.43 15.46 4.24
C MET A 508 -11.93 14.41 3.25
N ILE A 509 -13.15 14.60 2.73
CA ILE A 509 -13.70 13.74 1.66
C ILE A 509 -14.33 14.60 0.57
N SER A 510 -14.08 14.23 -0.68
CA SER A 510 -14.67 14.90 -1.84
C SER A 510 -15.18 13.88 -2.86
N THR A 511 -16.36 14.16 -3.43
CA THR A 511 -16.96 13.35 -4.50
C THR A 511 -16.64 13.98 -5.85
N PHE A 512 -16.11 13.17 -6.74
CA PHE A 512 -15.74 13.57 -8.09
C PHE A 512 -16.55 12.84 -9.14
N LYS A 513 -17.07 13.61 -10.11
CA LYS A 513 -17.78 13.12 -11.31
C LYS A 513 -16.91 13.25 -12.53
N PHE A 514 -16.93 12.22 -13.36
CA PHE A 514 -16.23 12.19 -14.63
C PHE A 514 -17.21 12.52 -15.76
N LYS A 515 -16.80 13.41 -16.67
CA LYS A 515 -17.59 13.69 -17.88
C LYS A 515 -17.42 12.50 -18.84
N LYS A 516 -18.54 12.07 -19.40
CA LYS A 516 -18.55 11.05 -20.46
C LYS A 516 -17.98 11.60 -21.76
#